data_085e48b5160a6f49dcb070a4f45490ca
#
_entry.id   085e48b5160a6f49dcb070a4f45490ca
#
_cell.length_a   1.000
_cell.length_b   1.000
_cell.length_c   1.000
_cell.angle_alpha   90.00
_cell.angle_beta   90.00
_cell.angle_gamma   90.00
#
_symmetry.space_group_name_H-M   'P 1'
#
loop_
_entity.id
_entity.type
_entity.pdbx_description
1 polymer ?
#
loop_
_entity_poly.entity_id
_entity_poly.type
_entity_poly.pdbx_seq_one_letter_code
_entity_poly.pdbx_strand_id
1 'polypeptide(L)'
;MKTLRWFCAAALAVAVGVPSVRAQEPPKPGPEHEQLKKLEGTWEATMKYMGQESKGTMTYKMEVGGLWLTSNYEGDFAGAKFYGKGFDSYDAGKKKFVSVWVDSMITTPMFMEGTYDKEKHTLTMTGEGPSPAGPTKFKSVTHFVDDNNIQMDMYMGDAKDPGFTITYMRKK
;
A
#
# COMPACT_ATOMS: atom_id res chain seq x y z
N MET A 1 89.87 -12.20 -1.79
CA MET A 1 88.99 -11.72 -0.73
C MET A 1 87.75 -11.16 -1.41
N LYS A 2 86.61 -11.90 -1.35
CA LYS A 2 85.37 -11.54 -1.99
C LYS A 2 84.33 -11.15 -0.88
N THR A 3 83.95 -9.90 -0.83
CA THR A 3 82.97 -9.39 0.13
C THR A 3 81.53 -9.60 -0.40
N LEU A 4 80.76 -10.44 0.31
CA LEU A 4 79.35 -10.74 0.01
C LEU A 4 78.44 -9.67 0.65
N ARG A 5 77.76 -8.87 -0.17
CA ARG A 5 76.83 -7.87 0.27
C ARG A 5 75.41 -8.47 0.36
N TRP A 6 74.83 -8.55 1.56
CA TRP A 6 73.45 -8.97 1.81
C TRP A 6 72.53 -7.81 1.55
N PHE A 7 71.61 -7.98 0.62
CA PHE A 7 70.45 -7.07 0.44
C PHE A 7 69.29 -7.59 1.27
N CYS A 8 68.93 -6.85 2.32
CA CYS A 8 67.66 -7.07 3.02
C CYS A 8 66.52 -6.42 2.22
N ALA A 9 65.66 -7.23 1.58
CA ALA A 9 64.44 -6.77 0.98
C ALA A 9 63.35 -6.66 2.08
N ALA A 10 62.99 -5.44 2.45
CA ALA A 10 61.85 -5.19 3.33
C ALA A 10 60.54 -5.28 2.52
N ALA A 11 59.75 -6.32 2.75
CA ALA A 11 58.43 -6.45 2.18
C ALA A 11 57.45 -5.57 2.95
N LEU A 12 57.01 -4.50 2.32
CA LEU A 12 55.95 -3.60 2.83
C LEU A 12 54.58 -4.26 2.59
N ALA A 13 53.98 -4.84 3.61
CA ALA A 13 52.58 -5.36 3.54
C ALA A 13 51.61 -4.20 3.61
N VAL A 14 51.01 -3.80 2.48
CA VAL A 14 49.90 -2.87 2.41
C VAL A 14 48.62 -3.61 2.81
N ALA A 15 48.18 -3.38 4.03
CA ALA A 15 46.87 -3.86 4.47
C ALA A 15 45.76 -3.02 3.80
N VAL A 16 45.17 -3.57 2.73
CA VAL A 16 43.98 -2.99 2.11
C VAL A 16 42.80 -3.25 3.05
N GLY A 17 42.42 -2.25 3.81
CA GLY A 17 41.19 -2.28 4.64
C GLY A 17 39.96 -2.35 3.74
N VAL A 18 39.34 -3.53 3.65
CA VAL A 18 38.04 -3.69 2.98
C VAL A 18 37.01 -2.99 3.82
N PRO A 19 36.27 -1.95 3.32
CA PRO A 19 35.21 -1.34 4.06
C PRO A 19 34.14 -2.41 4.35
N SER A 20 33.85 -2.66 5.62
CA SER A 20 32.75 -3.54 6.02
C SER A 20 31.44 -2.92 5.55
N VAL A 21 30.86 -3.44 4.48
CA VAL A 21 29.50 -3.12 4.08
C VAL A 21 28.60 -3.65 5.21
N ARG A 22 28.15 -2.77 6.09
CA ARG A 22 27.10 -3.10 7.05
C ARG A 22 25.87 -3.47 6.22
N ALA A 23 25.48 -4.73 6.26
CA ALA A 23 24.19 -5.15 5.73
C ALA A 23 23.12 -4.31 6.43
N GLN A 24 22.38 -3.54 5.63
CA GLN A 24 21.26 -2.74 6.15
C GLN A 24 20.21 -3.72 6.69
N GLU A 25 19.85 -3.60 7.96
CA GLU A 25 18.78 -4.45 8.51
C GLU A 25 17.51 -4.28 7.69
N PRO A 26 16.78 -5.36 7.40
CA PRO A 26 15.49 -5.25 6.72
C PRO A 26 14.54 -4.35 7.49
N PRO A 27 13.68 -3.57 6.80
CA PRO A 27 12.69 -2.74 7.47
C PRO A 27 11.77 -3.61 8.33
N LYS A 28 11.37 -3.09 9.49
CA LYS A 28 10.43 -3.74 10.41
C LYS A 28 9.10 -2.98 10.41
N PRO A 29 7.95 -3.66 10.60
CA PRO A 29 6.67 -2.98 10.75
C PRO A 29 6.71 -1.93 11.88
N GLY A 30 6.15 -0.75 11.62
CA GLY A 30 6.01 0.34 12.57
C GLY A 30 4.54 0.59 12.94
N PRO A 31 4.25 1.67 13.70
CA PRO A 31 2.89 2.00 14.15
C PRO A 31 1.87 2.16 13.02
N GLU A 32 2.31 2.59 11.85
CA GLU A 32 1.46 2.76 10.67
C GLU A 32 1.03 1.40 10.10
N HIS A 33 1.89 0.39 10.17
CA HIS A 33 1.55 -0.97 9.77
C HIS A 33 0.55 -1.62 10.75
N GLU A 34 0.61 -1.27 12.05
CA GLU A 34 -0.41 -1.70 13.02
C GLU A 34 -1.78 -1.07 12.71
N GLN A 35 -1.82 0.13 12.12
CA GLN A 35 -3.07 0.72 11.64
C GLN A 35 -3.65 -0.09 10.45
N LEU A 36 -2.81 -0.51 9.51
CA LEU A 36 -3.21 -1.38 8.39
C LEU A 36 -3.67 -2.75 8.88
N LYS A 37 -2.98 -3.31 9.86
CA LYS A 37 -3.30 -4.62 10.46
C LYS A 37 -4.71 -4.67 11.06
N LYS A 38 -5.26 -3.57 11.55
CA LYS A 38 -6.64 -3.51 12.04
C LYS A 38 -7.67 -3.87 10.97
N LEU A 39 -7.30 -3.78 9.68
CA LEU A 39 -8.17 -4.17 8.57
C LEU A 39 -8.20 -5.69 8.35
N GLU A 40 -7.23 -6.46 8.87
CA GLU A 40 -7.19 -7.92 8.64
C GLU A 40 -8.52 -8.59 8.92
N GLY A 41 -8.86 -9.54 8.06
CA GLY A 41 -10.09 -10.32 8.13
C GLY A 41 -10.96 -10.16 6.90
N THR A 42 -12.20 -10.61 7.01
CA THR A 42 -13.18 -10.63 5.93
C THR A 42 -14.30 -9.65 6.22
N TRP A 43 -14.68 -8.90 5.20
CA TRP A 43 -15.67 -7.84 5.29
C TRP A 43 -16.75 -8.01 4.23
N GLU A 44 -17.99 -7.82 4.60
CA GLU A 44 -19.08 -7.60 3.62
C GLU A 44 -18.97 -6.16 3.11
N ALA A 45 -18.87 -6.01 1.79
CA ALA A 45 -18.79 -4.71 1.13
C ALA A 45 -20.11 -4.43 0.42
N THR A 46 -20.68 -3.24 0.65
CA THR A 46 -21.84 -2.72 -0.08
C THR A 46 -21.42 -1.45 -0.78
N MET A 47 -21.38 -1.50 -2.12
CA MET A 47 -21.05 -0.35 -2.95
C MET A 47 -22.33 0.35 -3.42
N LYS A 48 -22.35 1.67 -3.32
CA LYS A 48 -23.39 2.54 -3.91
C LYS A 48 -22.81 3.34 -5.06
N TYR A 49 -23.29 3.09 -6.25
CA TYR A 49 -22.87 3.76 -7.48
C TYR A 49 -24.10 4.13 -8.32
N MET A 50 -24.26 5.39 -8.68
CA MET A 50 -25.40 5.92 -9.49
C MET A 50 -26.78 5.45 -9.00
N GLY A 51 -26.99 5.43 -7.68
CA GLY A 51 -28.26 5.01 -7.07
C GLY A 51 -28.47 3.50 -7.03
N GLN A 52 -27.57 2.69 -7.54
CA GLN A 52 -27.61 1.22 -7.46
C GLN A 52 -26.72 0.73 -6.33
N GLU A 53 -27.12 -0.38 -5.70
CA GLU A 53 -26.31 -1.09 -4.73
C GLU A 53 -25.77 -2.40 -5.34
N SER A 54 -24.51 -2.68 -5.07
CA SER A 54 -23.92 -3.97 -5.34
C SER A 54 -23.17 -4.49 -4.10
N LYS A 55 -23.11 -5.80 -3.97
CA LYS A 55 -22.50 -6.46 -2.81
C LYS A 55 -21.28 -7.27 -3.22
N GLY A 56 -20.33 -7.33 -2.31
CA GLY A 56 -19.13 -8.13 -2.47
C GLY A 56 -18.53 -8.50 -1.13
N THR A 57 -17.41 -9.17 -1.22
CA THR A 57 -16.59 -9.54 -0.06
C THR A 57 -15.19 -9.00 -0.27
N MET A 58 -14.68 -8.30 0.73
CA MET A 58 -13.29 -7.85 0.81
C MET A 58 -12.57 -8.69 1.85
N THR A 59 -11.43 -9.25 1.51
CA THR A 59 -10.56 -9.96 2.45
C THR A 59 -9.21 -9.27 2.51
N TYR A 60 -8.79 -8.90 3.72
CA TYR A 60 -7.51 -8.27 3.98
C TYR A 60 -6.59 -9.21 4.76
N LYS A 61 -5.29 -9.19 4.44
CA LYS A 61 -4.27 -9.98 5.10
C LYS A 61 -2.93 -9.25 5.14
N MET A 62 -2.30 -9.19 6.32
CA MET A 62 -0.90 -8.71 6.42
C MET A 62 0.05 -9.78 5.89
N GLU A 63 0.91 -9.39 4.97
CA GLU A 63 1.87 -10.27 4.30
C GLU A 63 3.26 -9.61 4.22
N VAL A 64 4.20 -10.27 3.54
CA VAL A 64 5.56 -9.75 3.31
C VAL A 64 6.22 -9.25 4.60
N GLY A 65 6.26 -10.12 5.62
CA GLY A 65 6.88 -9.79 6.92
C GLY A 65 6.10 -8.74 7.74
N GLY A 66 4.80 -8.55 7.47
CA GLY A 66 3.97 -7.56 8.14
C GLY A 66 4.11 -6.13 7.61
N LEU A 67 4.76 -5.95 6.45
CA LEU A 67 4.95 -4.65 5.83
C LEU A 67 3.85 -4.28 4.84
N TRP A 68 3.14 -5.27 4.29
CA TRP A 68 2.11 -5.07 3.28
C TRP A 68 0.78 -5.67 3.71
N LEU A 69 -0.27 -4.90 3.58
CA LEU A 69 -1.64 -5.38 3.64
C LEU A 69 -2.08 -5.71 2.22
N THR A 70 -2.39 -6.97 1.97
CA THR A 70 -3.02 -7.37 0.71
C THR A 70 -4.52 -7.35 0.86
N SER A 71 -5.24 -7.00 -0.20
CA SER A 71 -6.69 -7.05 -0.25
C SER A 71 -7.16 -7.81 -1.48
N ASN A 72 -8.22 -8.61 -1.32
CA ASN A 72 -8.90 -9.29 -2.41
C ASN A 72 -10.39 -8.97 -2.32
N TYR A 73 -10.93 -8.41 -3.38
CA TYR A 73 -12.36 -8.13 -3.52
C TYR A 73 -12.99 -9.09 -4.54
N GLU A 74 -14.13 -9.64 -4.17
CA GLU A 74 -14.99 -10.41 -5.06
C GLU A 74 -16.43 -9.95 -4.89
N GLY A 75 -17.09 -9.62 -5.99
CA GLY A 75 -18.47 -9.14 -5.92
C GLY A 75 -19.08 -8.94 -7.29
N ASP A 76 -20.13 -8.15 -7.33
CA ASP A 76 -20.79 -7.73 -8.56
C ASP A 76 -20.62 -6.22 -8.72
N PHE A 77 -20.42 -5.77 -9.95
CA PHE A 77 -20.43 -4.37 -10.33
C PHE A 77 -21.21 -4.18 -11.65
N ALA A 78 -22.24 -3.35 -11.62
CA ALA A 78 -23.11 -3.09 -12.76
C ALA A 78 -23.64 -4.37 -13.44
N GLY A 79 -23.94 -5.40 -12.65
CA GLY A 79 -24.50 -6.69 -13.14
C GLY A 79 -23.45 -7.68 -13.67
N ALA A 80 -22.17 -7.38 -13.60
CA ALA A 80 -21.07 -8.27 -13.98
C ALA A 80 -20.23 -8.67 -12.76
N LYS A 81 -19.57 -9.84 -12.83
CA LYS A 81 -18.59 -10.24 -11.81
C LYS A 81 -17.40 -9.27 -11.81
N PHE A 82 -17.03 -8.84 -10.63
CA PHE A 82 -15.92 -7.91 -10.41
C PHE A 82 -14.92 -8.51 -9.41
N TYR A 83 -13.67 -8.50 -9.81
CA TYR A 83 -12.54 -8.94 -8.99
C TYR A 83 -11.54 -7.81 -8.88
N GLY A 84 -11.07 -7.56 -7.66
CA GLY A 84 -10.06 -6.55 -7.41
C GLY A 84 -9.00 -7.04 -6.44
N LYS A 85 -7.80 -6.50 -6.58
CA LYS A 85 -6.67 -6.80 -5.69
C LYS A 85 -5.91 -5.54 -5.36
N GLY A 86 -5.62 -5.35 -4.07
CA GLY A 86 -4.85 -4.23 -3.56
C GLY A 86 -3.62 -4.66 -2.80
N PHE A 87 -2.67 -3.73 -2.74
CA PHE A 87 -1.45 -3.81 -1.93
C PHE A 87 -1.26 -2.45 -1.26
N ASP A 88 -1.36 -2.43 0.05
CA ASP A 88 -1.24 -1.22 0.85
C ASP A 88 -0.05 -1.34 1.80
N SER A 89 0.70 -0.25 1.97
CA SER A 89 1.84 -0.20 2.89
C SER A 89 2.05 1.23 3.39
N TYR A 90 3.07 1.41 4.20
CA TYR A 90 3.54 2.72 4.61
C TYR A 90 4.98 2.95 4.14
N ASP A 91 5.17 3.96 3.30
CA ASP A 91 6.49 4.41 2.85
C ASP A 91 7.08 5.35 3.90
N ALA A 92 8.02 4.85 4.70
CA ALA A 92 8.69 5.62 5.74
C ALA A 92 9.55 6.78 5.20
N GLY A 93 10.06 6.66 3.96
CA GLY A 93 10.82 7.72 3.29
C GLY A 93 9.92 8.90 2.92
N LYS A 94 8.73 8.63 2.40
CA LYS A 94 7.72 9.64 2.06
C LYS A 94 6.86 10.05 3.26
N LYS A 95 6.84 9.27 4.34
CA LYS A 95 5.91 9.38 5.48
C LYS A 95 4.44 9.35 5.04
N LYS A 96 4.12 8.44 4.13
CA LYS A 96 2.78 8.29 3.54
C LYS A 96 2.37 6.84 3.47
N PHE A 97 1.08 6.59 3.59
CA PHE A 97 0.49 5.35 3.12
C PHE A 97 0.54 5.33 1.59
N VAL A 98 0.81 4.17 1.03
CA VAL A 98 0.87 3.93 -0.42
C VAL A 98 -0.02 2.75 -0.75
N SER A 99 -0.70 2.83 -1.89
CA SER A 99 -1.61 1.80 -2.37
C SER A 99 -1.44 1.56 -3.86
N VAL A 100 -1.56 0.29 -4.24
CA VAL A 100 -1.70 -0.15 -5.63
C VAL A 100 -2.98 -0.95 -5.72
N TRP A 101 -3.85 -0.61 -6.67
CA TRP A 101 -5.07 -1.34 -6.96
C TRP A 101 -5.09 -1.82 -8.41
N VAL A 102 -5.51 -3.06 -8.61
CA VAL A 102 -5.76 -3.67 -9.91
C VAL A 102 -7.11 -4.38 -9.89
N ASP A 103 -7.85 -4.38 -10.99
CA ASP A 103 -9.14 -5.04 -11.07
C ASP A 103 -9.44 -5.62 -12.45
N SER A 104 -10.56 -6.34 -12.53
CA SER A 104 -10.98 -7.06 -13.73
C SER A 104 -11.58 -6.15 -14.84
N MET A 105 -11.76 -4.87 -14.58
CA MET A 105 -12.36 -3.94 -15.55
C MET A 105 -11.32 -3.18 -16.38
N ILE A 106 -10.08 -3.09 -15.86
CA ILE A 106 -9.01 -2.29 -16.46
C ILE A 106 -7.67 -3.03 -16.39
N THR A 107 -6.79 -2.73 -17.34
CA THR A 107 -5.45 -3.34 -17.40
C THR A 107 -4.34 -2.46 -16.82
N THR A 108 -4.69 -1.24 -16.38
CA THR A 108 -3.74 -0.27 -15.82
C THR A 108 -3.94 -0.18 -14.32
N PRO A 109 -2.90 -0.36 -13.50
CA PRO A 109 -3.02 -0.20 -12.05
C PRO A 109 -3.30 1.25 -11.66
N MET A 110 -4.04 1.43 -10.56
CA MET A 110 -4.19 2.71 -9.89
C MET A 110 -3.19 2.79 -8.74
N PHE A 111 -2.43 3.89 -8.69
CA PHE A 111 -1.50 4.19 -7.60
C PHE A 111 -2.03 5.37 -6.78
N MET A 112 -2.03 5.21 -5.47
CA MET A 112 -2.45 6.26 -4.55
C MET A 112 -1.47 6.40 -3.39
N GLU A 113 -1.34 7.61 -2.87
CA GLU A 113 -0.60 7.89 -1.64
C GLU A 113 -1.35 8.89 -0.77
N GLY A 114 -1.16 8.80 0.55
CA GLY A 114 -1.90 9.68 1.44
C GLY A 114 -1.51 9.59 2.89
N THR A 115 -2.33 10.18 3.75
CA THR A 115 -2.06 10.33 5.17
C THR A 115 -3.28 9.94 6.01
N TYR A 116 -3.01 9.45 7.22
CA TYR A 116 -4.02 9.12 8.21
C TYR A 116 -4.13 10.24 9.26
N ASP A 117 -5.33 10.78 9.40
CA ASP A 117 -5.70 11.73 10.45
C ASP A 117 -6.20 10.93 11.67
N LYS A 118 -5.41 10.94 12.76
CA LYS A 118 -5.72 10.17 13.98
C LYS A 118 -6.93 10.73 14.74
N GLU A 119 -7.16 12.03 14.69
CA GLU A 119 -8.26 12.68 15.42
C GLU A 119 -9.60 12.41 14.74
N LYS A 120 -9.61 12.39 13.40
CA LYS A 120 -10.81 12.13 12.61
C LYS A 120 -11.00 10.66 12.27
N HIS A 121 -10.05 9.79 12.63
CA HIS A 121 -10.03 8.39 12.21
C HIS A 121 -10.22 8.23 10.69
N THR A 122 -9.50 9.02 9.89
CA THR A 122 -9.71 9.11 8.45
C THR A 122 -8.39 8.94 7.70
N LEU A 123 -8.36 8.02 6.74
CA LEU A 123 -7.28 7.88 5.75
C LEU A 123 -7.71 8.59 4.46
N THR A 124 -6.98 9.63 4.08
CA THR A 124 -7.19 10.32 2.79
C THR A 124 -6.04 9.96 1.87
N MET A 125 -6.37 9.41 0.70
CA MET A 125 -5.40 9.07 -0.33
C MET A 125 -5.73 9.76 -1.64
N THR A 126 -4.72 10.11 -2.41
CA THR A 126 -4.85 10.71 -3.73
C THR A 126 -3.92 10.02 -4.72
N GLY A 127 -4.32 10.00 -5.98
CA GLY A 127 -3.52 9.41 -7.03
C GLY A 127 -4.10 9.67 -8.40
N GLU A 128 -3.51 9.04 -9.40
CA GLU A 128 -4.01 9.06 -10.76
C GLU A 128 -4.28 7.63 -11.21
N GLY A 129 -5.31 7.48 -12.00
CA GLY A 129 -5.70 6.18 -12.55
C GLY A 129 -6.47 6.32 -13.86
N PRO A 130 -6.77 5.20 -14.51
CA PRO A 130 -7.51 5.18 -15.75
C PRO A 130 -8.99 5.53 -15.55
N SER A 131 -9.58 6.20 -16.52
CA SER A 131 -11.02 6.38 -16.66
C SER A 131 -11.42 6.27 -18.13
N PRO A 132 -12.72 6.11 -18.45
CA PRO A 132 -13.17 6.10 -19.84
C PRO A 132 -12.79 7.35 -20.64
N ALA A 133 -12.58 8.47 -19.97
CA ALA A 133 -12.17 9.74 -20.59
C ALA A 133 -10.63 9.93 -20.64
N GLY A 134 -9.85 8.94 -20.21
CA GLY A 134 -8.39 9.02 -20.08
C GLY A 134 -7.94 9.09 -18.61
N PRO A 135 -6.64 9.30 -18.34
CA PRO A 135 -6.13 9.40 -16.97
C PRO A 135 -6.85 10.50 -16.19
N THR A 136 -7.27 10.20 -14.97
CA THR A 136 -7.95 11.15 -14.11
C THR A 136 -7.40 11.08 -12.70
N LYS A 137 -7.63 12.14 -11.91
CA LYS A 137 -7.28 12.17 -10.49
C LYS A 137 -8.34 11.44 -9.68
N PHE A 138 -7.90 10.68 -8.71
CA PHE A 138 -8.74 10.04 -7.72
C PHE A 138 -8.39 10.53 -6.32
N LYS A 139 -9.40 10.65 -5.48
CA LYS A 139 -9.25 10.88 -4.04
C LYS A 139 -10.16 9.90 -3.32
N SER A 140 -9.60 9.07 -2.45
CA SER A 140 -10.37 8.26 -1.51
C SER A 140 -10.31 8.86 -0.12
N VAL A 141 -11.44 8.82 0.58
CA VAL A 141 -11.57 9.19 1.98
C VAL A 141 -12.16 8.00 2.71
N THR A 142 -11.35 7.34 3.53
CA THR A 142 -11.77 6.16 4.29
C THR A 142 -11.97 6.56 5.75
N HIS A 143 -13.20 6.45 6.23
CA HIS A 143 -13.60 6.69 7.61
C HIS A 143 -13.65 5.37 8.37
N PHE A 144 -12.83 5.24 9.40
CA PHE A 144 -12.87 4.12 10.33
C PHE A 144 -13.89 4.44 11.42
N VAL A 145 -15.15 4.04 11.20
CA VAL A 145 -16.27 4.37 12.10
C VAL A 145 -16.08 3.67 13.45
N ASP A 146 -15.76 2.38 13.41
CA ASP A 146 -15.36 1.55 14.54
C ASP A 146 -14.56 0.33 14.05
N ASP A 147 -14.25 -0.63 14.93
CA ASP A 147 -13.47 -1.82 14.60
C ASP A 147 -14.17 -2.76 13.61
N ASN A 148 -15.48 -2.60 13.40
CA ASN A 148 -16.31 -3.47 12.56
C ASN A 148 -16.97 -2.74 11.39
N ASN A 149 -16.87 -1.42 11.31
CA ASN A 149 -17.55 -0.61 10.32
C ASN A 149 -16.60 0.43 9.70
N ILE A 150 -16.51 0.43 8.39
CA ILE A 150 -15.68 1.36 7.61
C ILE A 150 -16.53 1.90 6.47
N GLN A 151 -16.37 3.18 6.15
CA GLN A 151 -16.92 3.80 4.95
C GLN A 151 -15.78 4.37 4.11
N MET A 152 -15.79 4.11 2.82
CA MET A 152 -14.87 4.69 1.86
C MET A 152 -15.65 5.46 0.80
N ASP A 153 -15.32 6.73 0.63
CA ASP A 153 -15.85 7.60 -0.41
C ASP A 153 -14.78 7.82 -1.47
N MET A 154 -15.12 7.56 -2.74
CA MET A 154 -14.22 7.74 -3.88
C MET A 154 -14.68 8.92 -4.73
N TYR A 155 -13.80 9.89 -4.92
CA TYR A 155 -13.99 11.08 -5.75
C TYR A 155 -13.16 10.97 -7.02
N MET A 156 -13.68 11.45 -8.14
CA MET A 156 -13.04 11.45 -9.44
C MET A 156 -12.92 12.88 -10.00
N GLY A 157 -11.75 13.27 -10.46
CA GLY A 157 -11.47 14.62 -10.89
C GLY A 157 -11.68 15.65 -9.78
N ASP A 158 -12.31 16.77 -10.12
CA ASP A 158 -12.63 17.87 -9.19
C ASP A 158 -14.05 17.77 -8.61
N ALA A 159 -14.66 16.58 -8.64
CA ALA A 159 -16.00 16.35 -8.13
C ALA A 159 -16.09 16.68 -6.63
N LYS A 160 -17.18 17.38 -6.24
CA LYS A 160 -17.46 17.69 -4.84
C LYS A 160 -18.12 16.53 -4.11
N ASP A 161 -18.91 15.76 -4.84
CA ASP A 161 -19.62 14.58 -4.32
C ASP A 161 -18.87 13.31 -4.73
N PRO A 162 -18.90 12.24 -3.91
CA PRO A 162 -18.26 10.99 -4.26
C PRO A 162 -18.93 10.36 -5.49
N GLY A 163 -18.14 9.87 -6.41
CA GLY A 163 -18.62 9.09 -7.55
C GLY A 163 -19.19 7.75 -7.13
N PHE A 164 -18.65 7.17 -6.04
CA PHE A 164 -19.21 6.01 -5.35
C PHE A 164 -18.78 5.96 -3.89
N THR A 165 -19.56 5.25 -3.08
CA THR A 165 -19.28 4.96 -1.68
C THR A 165 -19.30 3.46 -1.45
N ILE A 166 -18.36 2.94 -0.65
CA ILE A 166 -18.38 1.56 -0.19
C ILE A 166 -18.44 1.54 1.33
N THR A 167 -19.43 0.82 1.87
CA THR A 167 -19.48 0.50 3.30
C THR A 167 -19.00 -0.93 3.50
N TYR A 168 -18.15 -1.13 4.51
CA TYR A 168 -17.62 -2.43 4.89
C TYR A 168 -18.10 -2.78 6.29
N MET A 169 -18.64 -3.98 6.44
CA MET A 169 -19.01 -4.57 7.73
C MET A 169 -18.18 -5.84 7.95
N ARG A 170 -17.48 -5.91 9.07
CA ARG A 170 -16.64 -7.06 9.40
C ARG A 170 -17.50 -8.32 9.56
N LYS A 171 -17.13 -9.39 8.86
CA LYS A 171 -17.74 -10.71 9.06
C LYS A 171 -17.22 -11.33 10.35
N LYS A 172 -18.12 -11.91 11.13
CA LYS A 172 -17.82 -12.67 12.34
C LYS A 172 -17.35 -14.08 11.99
#